data_d6afa10ca5f4e0bdf5d00d9008e00b18
#
_entry.id   d6afa10ca5f4e0bdf5d00d9008e00b18
#
_cell.length_a   1.000
_cell.length_b   1.000
_cell.length_c   1.000
_cell.angle_alpha   90.00
_cell.angle_beta   90.00
_cell.angle_gamma   90.00
#
_symmetry.space_group_name_H-M   'P 1'
#
loop_
_entity.id
_entity.type
_entity.pdbx_description
1 polymer ?
#
loop_
_entity_poly.entity_id
_entity_poly.type
_entity_poly.pdbx_seq_one_letter_code
_entity_poly.pdbx_strand_id
1 'polypeptide(L)'
;MRISFKRNGFIALASMLSFAVYAGDNLPLATAASGTNGSIQVSEHGVDTSNEIQQARVIQGTVLEEGTNEPLIGVNVVVKGTTIGTTTDVEGKYSIRIPSDNAVLVFSYIGQKTEEYSVKGLKSLDVIMKSDATMLSEVVVYTGYMTQKKADLTGSVALADSKDIKKTSANVMKAMQGKMAGVKISNNGGNPAEDIGIQIRGLSSLSGAVTPLIVLDGMPAEGLNLRDINSGDIESIQVLKDAASASIYGARASGGVILVQTKKGKAGKTTIDYNGSVSVSSIINRPEMMNATEWGTAAFRAAAYDEWAYGSGLLLPNGFEYEYHRGDNGMLVLDNMKMKEYLDNNQLVKATDTNWMDEIFRTAVSTNHQLTISNGSDKAKSLFSLGYTNNQGTQIHSFFKQYSVRANTEYSLIKDRLKVGENLAISYLQYKSQWETFLAMIMPPMVPVYDVNGNWAGPAGLDDFDNPVRKMTMGKDNRRTRQTLWSRPCRC
;
A
#
# COMPACT_ATOMS: atom_id res chain seq x y z
N MET A 1 5.40 33.52 -27.41
CA MET A 1 4.09 33.14 -27.99
C MET A 1 3.27 32.45 -26.89
N ARG A 2 2.37 33.20 -26.24
CA ARG A 2 1.54 32.67 -25.12
C ARG A 2 0.26 32.10 -25.73
N ILE A 3 0.10 30.78 -25.68
CA ILE A 3 -1.17 30.14 -26.04
C ILE A 3 -2.02 30.03 -24.78
N SER A 4 -3.07 30.85 -24.74
CA SER A 4 -4.10 30.83 -23.71
C SER A 4 -5.09 29.70 -24.01
N PHE A 5 -5.06 28.62 -23.25
CA PHE A 5 -6.09 27.58 -23.33
C PHE A 5 -7.28 27.96 -22.43
N LYS A 6 -8.41 28.23 -23.05
CA LYS A 6 -9.67 28.53 -22.40
C LYS A 6 -10.18 27.33 -21.56
N ARG A 7 -10.72 27.65 -20.41
CA ARG A 7 -11.17 26.80 -19.28
C ARG A 7 -12.35 25.85 -19.56
N ASN A 8 -12.78 25.68 -20.80
CA ASN A 8 -14.03 24.95 -21.15
C ASN A 8 -13.83 23.54 -21.74
N GLY A 9 -12.60 23.03 -21.81
CA GLY A 9 -12.35 21.69 -22.39
C GLY A 9 -12.52 20.49 -21.45
N PHE A 10 -12.70 20.70 -20.15
CA PHE A 10 -12.72 19.61 -19.16
C PHE A 10 -14.13 19.07 -18.84
N ILE A 11 -15.20 19.74 -19.30
CA ILE A 11 -16.59 19.32 -19.04
C ILE A 11 -17.09 18.28 -20.07
N ALA A 12 -16.44 18.19 -21.22
CA ALA A 12 -16.88 17.29 -22.29
C ALA A 12 -16.47 15.81 -22.11
N LEU A 13 -15.50 15.50 -21.23
CA LEU A 13 -15.10 14.11 -20.99
C LEU A 13 -15.87 13.43 -19.85
N ALA A 14 -16.59 14.17 -19.05
CA ALA A 14 -17.41 13.64 -17.94
C ALA A 14 -18.83 13.23 -18.39
N SER A 15 -19.26 13.62 -19.58
CA SER A 15 -20.62 13.38 -20.07
C SER A 15 -20.79 12.06 -20.89
N MET A 16 -19.73 11.28 -21.12
CA MET A 16 -19.81 10.03 -21.84
C MET A 16 -19.83 8.76 -20.96
N LEU A 17 -19.94 8.89 -19.66
CA LEU A 17 -20.04 7.75 -18.73
C LEU A 17 -21.41 7.62 -18.05
N SER A 18 -22.46 8.21 -18.66
CA SER A 18 -23.84 7.96 -18.23
C SER A 18 -24.46 6.86 -19.11
N PHE A 19 -23.99 5.63 -18.98
CA PHE A 19 -24.73 4.48 -19.47
C PHE A 19 -25.53 3.88 -18.31
N ALA A 20 -26.85 4.02 -18.43
CA ALA A 20 -27.86 3.48 -17.56
C ALA A 20 -27.68 1.97 -17.35
N VAL A 21 -27.53 1.56 -16.11
CA VAL A 21 -27.79 0.20 -15.69
C VAL A 21 -29.29 0.09 -15.46
N TYR A 22 -30.01 -0.41 -16.45
CA TYR A 22 -31.34 -0.98 -16.27
C TYR A 22 -31.13 -2.46 -15.93
N ALA A 23 -31.21 -2.82 -14.66
CA ALA A 23 -31.33 -4.20 -14.23
C ALA A 23 -32.74 -4.41 -13.71
N GLY A 24 -33.48 -5.27 -14.46
CA GLY A 24 -34.83 -5.65 -14.10
C GLY A 24 -34.90 -6.46 -12.82
N ASP A 25 -35.96 -6.17 -12.08
CA ASP A 25 -36.45 -6.92 -10.94
C ASP A 25 -36.67 -8.38 -11.28
N ASN A 26 -36.22 -9.25 -10.35
CA ASN A 26 -36.94 -10.45 -9.89
C ASN A 26 -35.94 -11.40 -9.17
N LEU A 27 -35.87 -11.28 -7.87
CA LEU A 27 -35.42 -12.36 -6.98
C LEU A 27 -36.36 -12.41 -5.76
N PRO A 28 -36.97 -13.56 -5.48
CA PRO A 28 -37.87 -13.68 -4.32
C PRO A 28 -37.09 -13.74 -3.02
N LEU A 29 -37.56 -12.97 -2.05
CA LEU A 29 -37.17 -13.00 -0.65
C LEU A 29 -37.49 -14.38 -0.04
N ALA A 30 -36.49 -15.08 0.47
CA ALA A 30 -36.69 -16.21 1.36
C ALA A 30 -36.73 -15.69 2.80
N THR A 31 -37.90 -15.74 3.39
CA THR A 31 -38.20 -15.47 4.79
C THR A 31 -37.61 -16.54 5.69
N ALA A 32 -36.83 -16.13 6.66
CA ALA A 32 -36.42 -16.97 7.79
C ALA A 32 -37.64 -17.20 8.72
N ALA A 33 -37.96 -18.45 8.97
CA ALA A 33 -38.86 -18.84 10.05
C ALA A 33 -38.07 -19.61 11.13
N SER A 34 -38.17 -19.10 12.33
CA SER A 34 -37.63 -19.69 13.57
C SER A 34 -38.55 -20.78 14.09
N GLY A 35 -37.92 -21.81 14.69
CA GLY A 35 -38.41 -22.47 15.88
C GLY A 35 -39.31 -23.68 15.68
N THR A 36 -38.95 -24.85 16.15
CA THR A 36 -39.46 -25.45 17.42
C THR A 36 -39.03 -26.92 17.52
N ASN A 37 -38.76 -27.31 18.73
CA ASN A 37 -38.45 -28.67 19.20
C ASN A 37 -39.48 -29.71 18.74
N GLY A 38 -38.99 -30.88 18.32
CA GLY A 38 -39.82 -32.05 18.05
C GLY A 38 -39.00 -33.33 18.23
N SER A 39 -39.37 -34.04 19.26
CA SER A 39 -38.92 -35.31 19.80
C SER A 39 -38.66 -36.42 18.76
N ILE A 40 -37.64 -37.21 19.09
CA ILE A 40 -37.25 -38.49 18.54
C ILE A 40 -38.42 -39.49 18.64
N GLN A 41 -38.82 -40.07 17.51
CA GLN A 41 -39.52 -41.35 17.46
C GLN A 41 -38.65 -42.33 16.66
N VAL A 42 -38.20 -43.36 17.31
CA VAL A 42 -37.56 -44.55 16.75
C VAL A 42 -38.64 -45.39 16.13
N SER A 43 -38.56 -45.63 14.84
CA SER A 43 -39.36 -46.67 14.14
C SER A 43 -38.38 -47.65 13.52
N GLU A 44 -38.32 -48.83 14.09
CA GLU A 44 -37.71 -50.02 13.47
C GLU A 44 -38.50 -50.40 12.24
N HIS A 45 -37.86 -50.42 11.10
CA HIS A 45 -38.32 -51.19 9.94
C HIS A 45 -37.14 -51.87 9.26
N GLY A 46 -37.28 -53.12 9.13
CA GLY A 46 -36.66 -54.19 8.42
C GLY A 46 -35.46 -53.93 7.53
N VAL A 47 -34.39 -54.60 7.83
CA VAL A 47 -33.21 -54.78 7.02
C VAL A 47 -33.59 -55.64 5.80
N ASP A 48 -33.74 -55.04 4.64
CA ASP A 48 -33.60 -55.76 3.38
C ASP A 48 -32.13 -55.59 2.91
N THR A 49 -31.33 -56.59 3.26
CA THR A 49 -29.97 -56.80 2.77
C THR A 49 -30.05 -57.40 1.39
N SER A 50 -30.21 -56.56 0.36
CA SER A 50 -29.72 -56.88 -0.97
C SER A 50 -28.30 -56.27 -1.13
N ASN A 51 -27.31 -56.99 -0.65
CA ASN A 51 -25.91 -56.81 -0.97
C ASN A 51 -25.73 -57.02 -2.47
N GLU A 52 -25.85 -55.97 -3.29
CA GLU A 52 -25.10 -55.90 -4.55
C GLU A 52 -23.63 -55.76 -4.14
N ILE A 53 -22.93 -56.89 -4.19
CA ILE A 53 -21.47 -56.94 -4.17
C ILE A 53 -21.02 -56.26 -5.47
N GLN A 54 -20.83 -54.93 -5.43
CA GLN A 54 -20.12 -54.24 -6.51
C GLN A 54 -18.71 -54.82 -6.52
N GLN A 55 -18.42 -55.65 -7.51
CA GLN A 55 -17.12 -56.24 -7.76
C GLN A 55 -16.10 -55.11 -7.85
N ALA A 56 -15.28 -54.94 -6.87
CA ALA A 56 -14.19 -53.97 -6.85
C ALA A 56 -13.29 -54.24 -8.07
N ARG A 57 -13.33 -53.37 -9.05
CA ARG A 57 -12.59 -53.45 -10.28
C ARG A 57 -11.19 -52.89 -10.11
N VAL A 58 -10.20 -53.53 -10.73
CA VAL A 58 -8.80 -53.07 -10.73
C VAL A 58 -8.51 -52.38 -12.05
N ILE A 59 -7.99 -51.15 -12.00
CA ILE A 59 -7.46 -50.39 -13.13
C ILE A 59 -5.94 -50.42 -13.03
N GLN A 60 -5.28 -50.67 -14.14
CA GLN A 60 -3.84 -50.65 -14.31
C GLN A 60 -3.44 -49.72 -15.43
N GLY A 61 -2.21 -49.21 -15.39
CA GLY A 61 -1.68 -48.37 -16.44
C GLY A 61 -0.27 -47.90 -16.15
N THR A 62 0.26 -47.08 -17.05
CA THR A 62 1.59 -46.50 -16.95
C THR A 62 1.50 -45.00 -16.98
N VAL A 63 2.31 -44.32 -16.19
CA VAL A 63 2.42 -42.87 -16.17
C VAL A 63 3.75 -42.43 -16.76
N LEU A 64 3.69 -41.61 -17.82
CA LEU A 64 4.86 -41.14 -18.56
C LEU A 64 4.92 -39.60 -18.47
N GLU A 65 6.10 -39.03 -18.66
CA GLU A 65 6.31 -37.59 -18.78
C GLU A 65 6.11 -37.12 -20.22
N GLU A 66 5.44 -35.98 -20.42
CA GLU A 66 5.29 -35.37 -21.75
C GLU A 66 6.65 -34.88 -22.27
N GLY A 67 6.97 -35.23 -23.49
CA GLY A 67 8.20 -34.79 -24.20
C GLY A 67 9.37 -35.75 -24.10
N THR A 68 9.64 -36.36 -22.96
CA THR A 68 10.71 -37.37 -22.78
C THR A 68 10.18 -38.79 -22.97
N ASN A 69 8.90 -39.04 -22.73
CA ASN A 69 8.26 -40.36 -22.63
C ASN A 69 8.94 -41.28 -21.57
N GLU A 70 9.64 -40.71 -20.60
CA GLU A 70 10.22 -41.47 -19.50
C GLU A 70 9.16 -41.84 -18.46
N PRO A 71 9.25 -43.01 -17.83
CA PRO A 71 8.31 -43.44 -16.80
C PRO A 71 8.47 -42.59 -15.52
N LEU A 72 7.36 -42.08 -14.98
CA LEU A 72 7.35 -41.29 -13.74
C LEU A 72 7.19 -42.21 -12.53
N ILE A 73 8.20 -42.26 -11.69
CA ILE A 73 8.27 -43.06 -10.47
C ILE A 73 7.68 -42.31 -9.29
N GLY A 74 6.78 -42.93 -8.50
CA GLY A 74 6.26 -42.34 -7.28
C GLY A 74 5.12 -41.34 -7.52
N VAL A 75 4.45 -41.36 -8.68
CA VAL A 75 3.23 -40.59 -8.93
C VAL A 75 2.14 -41.07 -7.99
N ASN A 76 1.50 -40.17 -7.28
CA ASN A 76 0.40 -40.49 -6.40
C ASN A 76 -0.91 -40.56 -7.24
N VAL A 77 -1.56 -41.73 -7.20
CA VAL A 77 -2.81 -42.02 -7.92
C VAL A 77 -3.90 -42.27 -6.88
N VAL A 78 -4.90 -41.38 -6.81
CA VAL A 78 -5.96 -41.42 -5.80
C VAL A 78 -7.33 -41.41 -6.44
N VAL A 79 -8.27 -42.17 -5.91
CA VAL A 79 -9.67 -42.08 -6.31
C VAL A 79 -10.31 -40.84 -5.67
N LYS A 80 -10.76 -39.91 -6.50
CA LYS A 80 -11.33 -38.62 -6.08
C LYS A 80 -12.42 -38.79 -5.04
N GLY A 81 -12.27 -38.06 -3.90
CA GLY A 81 -13.25 -38.09 -2.80
C GLY A 81 -13.15 -39.30 -1.87
N THR A 82 -12.09 -40.13 -2.01
CA THR A 82 -11.86 -41.30 -1.14
C THR A 82 -10.40 -41.29 -0.62
N THR A 83 -10.11 -42.20 0.31
CA THR A 83 -8.74 -42.46 0.81
C THR A 83 -8.04 -43.60 0.04
N ILE A 84 -8.64 -44.10 -1.03
CA ILE A 84 -8.10 -45.19 -1.82
C ILE A 84 -7.07 -44.60 -2.78
N GLY A 85 -5.81 -44.99 -2.64
CA GLY A 85 -4.72 -44.52 -3.48
C GLY A 85 -3.59 -45.57 -3.62
N THR A 86 -2.74 -45.33 -4.61
CA THR A 86 -1.51 -46.11 -4.88
C THR A 86 -0.46 -45.17 -5.43
N THR A 87 0.79 -45.66 -5.57
CA THR A 87 1.88 -44.94 -6.23
C THR A 87 2.44 -45.75 -7.38
N THR A 88 3.00 -45.07 -8.39
CA THR A 88 3.69 -45.74 -9.51
C THR A 88 5.02 -46.36 -9.05
N ASP A 89 5.37 -47.51 -9.65
CA ASP A 89 6.65 -48.22 -9.45
C ASP A 89 7.80 -47.63 -10.27
N VAL A 90 8.95 -48.29 -10.27
CA VAL A 90 10.17 -47.87 -10.99
C VAL A 90 10.00 -47.89 -12.53
N GLU A 91 8.99 -48.58 -13.04
CA GLU A 91 8.62 -48.64 -14.44
C GLU A 91 7.44 -47.70 -14.80
N GLY A 92 7.03 -46.85 -13.83
CA GLY A 92 5.90 -45.94 -13.98
C GLY A 92 4.55 -46.65 -13.95
N LYS A 93 4.45 -47.93 -13.61
CA LYS A 93 3.22 -48.71 -13.61
C LYS A 93 2.48 -48.55 -12.28
N TYR A 94 1.14 -48.53 -12.35
CA TYR A 94 0.26 -48.51 -11.18
C TYR A 94 -0.87 -49.51 -11.29
N SER A 95 -1.41 -49.92 -10.15
CA SER A 95 -2.59 -50.77 -10.03
C SER A 95 -3.43 -50.32 -8.86
N ILE A 96 -4.69 -49.91 -9.14
CA ILE A 96 -5.59 -49.37 -8.15
C ILE A 96 -6.97 -50.00 -8.20
N ARG A 97 -7.55 -50.32 -7.03
CA ARG A 97 -8.91 -50.80 -6.93
C ARG A 97 -9.87 -49.64 -6.86
N ILE A 98 -10.89 -49.63 -7.72
CA ILE A 98 -11.92 -48.61 -7.74
C ILE A 98 -13.23 -49.11 -7.14
N PRO A 99 -13.93 -48.29 -6.33
CA PRO A 99 -15.18 -48.68 -5.68
C PRO A 99 -16.42 -48.64 -6.60
N SER A 100 -16.34 -47.92 -7.72
CA SER A 100 -17.41 -47.82 -8.68
C SER A 100 -16.92 -47.57 -10.12
N ASP A 101 -17.73 -47.91 -11.14
CA ASP A 101 -17.43 -47.70 -12.54
C ASP A 101 -17.32 -46.19 -12.93
N ASN A 102 -17.94 -45.28 -12.17
CA ASN A 102 -17.89 -43.85 -12.40
C ASN A 102 -16.79 -43.14 -11.62
N ALA A 103 -15.80 -43.88 -11.11
CA ALA A 103 -14.68 -43.28 -10.35
C ALA A 103 -13.83 -42.34 -11.23
N VAL A 104 -13.28 -41.32 -10.63
CA VAL A 104 -12.31 -40.42 -11.22
C VAL A 104 -10.98 -40.62 -10.52
N LEU A 105 -9.91 -40.90 -11.26
CA LEU A 105 -8.57 -40.99 -10.74
C LEU A 105 -7.89 -39.63 -10.85
N VAL A 106 -7.23 -39.23 -9.79
CA VAL A 106 -6.41 -38.02 -9.70
C VAL A 106 -4.95 -38.42 -9.65
N PHE A 107 -4.18 -37.93 -10.61
CA PHE A 107 -2.74 -38.15 -10.70
C PHE A 107 -2.03 -36.89 -10.24
N SER A 108 -1.15 -37.01 -9.25
CA SER A 108 -0.36 -35.90 -8.74
C SER A 108 1.10 -36.29 -8.52
N TYR A 109 2.01 -35.42 -8.98
CA TYR A 109 3.45 -35.60 -8.83
C TYR A 109 4.15 -34.25 -8.69
N ILE A 110 5.24 -34.19 -7.94
CA ILE A 110 6.00 -32.95 -7.73
C ILE A 110 6.58 -32.49 -9.08
N GLY A 111 6.23 -31.23 -9.47
CA GLY A 111 6.70 -30.63 -10.73
C GLY A 111 5.85 -30.98 -11.96
N GLN A 112 4.77 -31.77 -11.80
CA GLN A 112 3.82 -32.09 -12.86
C GLN A 112 2.44 -31.54 -12.54
N LYS A 113 1.66 -31.20 -13.56
CA LYS A 113 0.29 -30.70 -13.41
C LYS A 113 -0.61 -31.84 -12.94
N THR A 114 -1.37 -31.60 -11.87
CA THR A 114 -2.38 -32.56 -11.41
C THR A 114 -3.46 -32.75 -12.48
N GLU A 115 -3.71 -33.99 -12.89
CA GLU A 115 -4.69 -34.33 -13.91
C GLU A 115 -5.74 -35.32 -13.37
N GLU A 116 -6.98 -35.20 -13.87
CA GLU A 116 -8.11 -36.02 -13.47
C GLU A 116 -8.65 -36.78 -14.65
N TYR A 117 -8.84 -38.08 -14.52
CA TYR A 117 -9.36 -38.97 -15.57
C TYR A 117 -10.52 -39.81 -15.07
N SER A 118 -11.60 -39.86 -15.85
CA SER A 118 -12.71 -40.78 -15.58
C SER A 118 -12.38 -42.18 -16.10
N VAL A 119 -12.54 -43.20 -15.27
CA VAL A 119 -12.21 -44.61 -15.62
C VAL A 119 -13.42 -45.41 -16.07
N LYS A 120 -14.53 -44.76 -16.41
CA LYS A 120 -15.75 -45.42 -16.83
C LYS A 120 -15.53 -46.34 -18.04
N GLY A 121 -15.77 -47.64 -17.85
CA GLY A 121 -15.63 -48.64 -18.92
C GLY A 121 -14.18 -49.04 -19.27
N LEU A 122 -13.14 -48.43 -18.66
CA LEU A 122 -11.75 -48.71 -18.99
C LEU A 122 -11.17 -49.85 -18.10
N LYS A 123 -10.43 -50.75 -18.72
CA LYS A 123 -9.64 -51.78 -18.00
C LYS A 123 -8.22 -51.34 -17.71
N SER A 124 -7.66 -50.46 -18.53
CA SER A 124 -6.36 -49.83 -18.38
C SER A 124 -6.42 -48.39 -18.74
N LEU A 125 -5.57 -47.56 -18.13
CA LEU A 125 -5.47 -46.12 -18.42
C LEU A 125 -3.96 -45.72 -18.32
N ASP A 126 -3.37 -45.43 -19.48
CA ASP A 126 -2.07 -44.80 -19.55
C ASP A 126 -2.19 -43.28 -19.55
N VAL A 127 -1.36 -42.64 -18.75
CA VAL A 127 -1.45 -41.17 -18.52
C VAL A 127 -0.12 -40.52 -18.89
N ILE A 128 -0.15 -39.46 -19.66
CA ILE A 128 1.02 -38.63 -19.95
C ILE A 128 0.85 -37.34 -19.13
N MET A 129 1.65 -37.16 -18.08
CA MET A 129 1.61 -35.97 -17.25
C MET A 129 2.40 -34.85 -17.90
N LYS A 130 1.77 -33.67 -17.87
CA LYS A 130 2.37 -32.43 -18.37
C LYS A 130 3.18 -31.79 -17.27
N SER A 131 4.40 -31.37 -17.58
CA SER A 131 5.19 -30.56 -16.66
C SER A 131 4.38 -29.34 -16.24
N ASP A 132 4.25 -29.15 -14.92
CA ASP A 132 3.66 -27.91 -14.42
C ASP A 132 4.69 -26.81 -14.64
N ALA A 133 4.60 -26.16 -15.81
CA ALA A 133 5.39 -24.98 -16.15
C ALA A 133 5.04 -23.75 -15.27
N THR A 134 4.14 -23.91 -14.29
CA THR A 134 4.07 -23.01 -13.12
C THR A 134 5.20 -23.28 -12.14
N MET A 135 6.22 -24.03 -12.53
CA MET A 135 7.51 -24.07 -11.90
C MET A 135 7.96 -22.65 -11.65
N LEU A 136 8.04 -22.27 -10.34
CA LEU A 136 8.83 -21.14 -9.85
C LEU A 136 9.07 -20.13 -10.97
N SER A 137 8.16 -19.20 -11.18
CA SER A 137 8.32 -18.17 -12.22
C SER A 137 9.73 -17.65 -12.04
N GLU A 138 10.61 -18.02 -12.97
CA GLU A 138 12.03 -17.66 -12.94
C GLU A 138 12.08 -16.16 -12.70
N VAL A 139 12.68 -15.76 -11.57
CA VAL A 139 12.71 -14.35 -11.18
C VAL A 139 13.61 -13.64 -12.18
N VAL A 140 12.99 -13.08 -13.19
CA VAL A 140 13.66 -12.28 -14.20
C VAL A 140 13.86 -10.89 -13.64
N VAL A 141 15.11 -10.45 -13.58
CA VAL A 141 15.50 -9.13 -13.16
C VAL A 141 15.64 -8.23 -14.38
N TYR A 142 14.95 -7.12 -14.37
CA TYR A 142 15.05 -6.11 -15.40
C TYR A 142 16.18 -5.13 -15.06
N THR A 143 17.25 -5.09 -15.84
CA THR A 143 18.40 -4.21 -15.61
C THR A 143 18.30 -2.88 -16.40
N GLY A 144 17.09 -2.45 -16.74
CA GLY A 144 16.81 -1.20 -17.42
C GLY A 144 16.83 -1.31 -18.95
N TYR A 145 17.82 -1.95 -19.53
CA TYR A 145 17.93 -2.15 -20.98
C TYR A 145 17.80 -3.61 -21.40
N MET A 146 18.10 -4.55 -20.50
CA MET A 146 18.03 -5.98 -20.74
C MET A 146 17.28 -6.70 -19.62
N THR A 147 16.68 -7.83 -19.94
CA THR A 147 16.13 -8.76 -18.96
C THR A 147 17.17 -9.87 -18.76
N GLN A 148 17.56 -10.09 -17.51
CA GLN A 148 18.49 -11.16 -17.12
C GLN A 148 17.88 -12.05 -16.05
N LYS A 149 18.25 -13.30 -16.02
CA LYS A 149 17.86 -14.19 -14.93
C LYS A 149 18.54 -13.74 -13.65
N LYS A 150 17.83 -13.77 -12.53
CA LYS A 150 18.40 -13.40 -11.24
C LYS A 150 19.64 -14.22 -10.89
N ALA A 151 19.70 -15.46 -11.34
CA ALA A 151 20.84 -16.36 -11.16
C ALA A 151 22.10 -15.90 -11.91
N ASP A 152 21.95 -15.17 -13.02
CA ASP A 152 23.04 -14.70 -13.87
C ASP A 152 23.57 -13.31 -13.43
N LEU A 153 22.93 -12.70 -12.46
CA LEU A 153 23.35 -11.39 -11.92
C LEU A 153 24.43 -11.58 -10.87
N THR A 154 25.62 -11.07 -11.14
CA THR A 154 26.71 -11.00 -10.17
C THR A 154 26.49 -9.93 -9.09
N GLY A 155 25.51 -9.04 -9.30
CA GLY A 155 25.17 -7.90 -8.43
C GLY A 155 24.10 -8.21 -7.38
N SER A 156 24.12 -7.46 -6.27
CA SER A 156 23.12 -7.55 -5.21
C SER A 156 21.86 -6.76 -5.56
N VAL A 157 20.80 -7.45 -5.99
CA VAL A 157 19.49 -6.87 -6.35
C VAL A 157 18.44 -7.27 -5.32
N ALA A 158 17.66 -6.30 -4.83
CA ALA A 158 16.45 -6.55 -4.05
C ALA A 158 15.22 -6.35 -4.93
N LEU A 159 14.25 -7.26 -4.83
CA LEU A 159 13.02 -7.27 -5.61
C LEU A 159 11.81 -7.21 -4.68
N ALA A 160 10.81 -6.42 -5.05
CA ALA A 160 9.46 -6.45 -4.49
C ALA A 160 8.44 -6.56 -5.62
N ASP A 161 7.57 -7.55 -5.55
CA ASP A 161 6.54 -7.81 -6.54
C ASP A 161 5.25 -7.05 -6.25
N SER A 162 4.37 -6.97 -7.26
CA SER A 162 3.07 -6.33 -7.15
C SER A 162 2.19 -6.91 -6.03
N LYS A 163 2.37 -8.18 -5.68
CA LYS A 163 1.67 -8.84 -4.56
C LYS A 163 2.07 -8.27 -3.21
N ASP A 164 3.33 -7.90 -3.06
CA ASP A 164 3.89 -7.30 -1.85
C ASP A 164 3.49 -5.83 -1.72
N ILE A 165 3.36 -5.14 -2.83
CA ILE A 165 3.01 -3.72 -2.91
C ILE A 165 1.52 -3.49 -2.67
N LYS A 166 0.65 -4.33 -3.23
CA LYS A 166 -0.82 -4.20 -3.15
C LYS A 166 -1.40 -4.37 -1.73
N LYS A 167 -0.74 -5.13 -0.88
CA LYS A 167 -1.33 -5.56 0.42
C LYS A 167 -1.33 -4.49 1.51
N THR A 168 -0.55 -3.42 1.39
CA THR A 168 -0.17 -2.70 2.60
C THR A 168 -0.53 -1.22 2.63
N SER A 169 -0.61 -0.50 1.52
CA SER A 169 -0.82 0.96 1.58
C SER A 169 -1.03 1.58 0.20
N ALA A 170 -1.77 2.70 0.17
CA ALA A 170 -1.82 3.59 -0.98
C ALA A 170 -0.43 4.20 -1.33
N ASN A 171 0.55 4.10 -0.42
CA ASN A 171 1.91 4.56 -0.64
C ASN A 171 2.85 3.37 -0.84
N VAL A 172 3.41 3.26 -2.05
CA VAL A 172 4.36 2.22 -2.47
C VAL A 172 5.55 2.10 -1.53
N MET A 173 6.04 3.23 -1.02
CA MET A 173 7.21 3.28 -0.15
C MET A 173 6.98 2.61 1.20
N LYS A 174 5.80 2.83 1.79
CA LYS A 174 5.41 2.14 3.03
C LYS A 174 5.31 0.63 2.82
N ALA A 175 4.85 0.21 1.65
CA ALA A 175 4.75 -1.21 1.31
C ALA A 175 6.12 -1.90 1.21
N MET A 176 7.16 -1.15 0.85
CA MET A 176 8.54 -1.66 0.71
C MET A 176 9.34 -1.63 2.01
N GLN A 177 8.90 -0.88 3.01
CA GLN A 177 9.62 -0.73 4.29
C GLN A 177 9.81 -2.08 4.98
N GLY A 178 11.06 -2.40 5.34
CA GLY A 178 11.44 -3.67 5.97
C GLY A 178 11.50 -4.90 5.05
N LYS A 179 11.09 -4.79 3.77
CA LYS A 179 11.10 -5.91 2.83
C LYS A 179 12.36 -6.00 1.98
N MET A 180 13.14 -4.94 1.89
CA MET A 180 14.35 -4.88 1.07
C MET A 180 15.60 -4.78 1.92
N ALA A 181 16.40 -5.83 1.96
CA ALA A 181 17.68 -5.82 2.68
C ALA A 181 18.61 -4.71 2.15
N GLY A 182 19.19 -3.90 3.04
CA GLY A 182 20.10 -2.80 2.70
C GLY A 182 19.43 -1.54 2.16
N VAL A 183 18.09 -1.44 2.23
CA VAL A 183 17.31 -0.24 1.89
C VAL A 183 16.63 0.28 3.15
N LYS A 184 17.02 1.46 3.60
CA LYS A 184 16.36 2.17 4.69
C LYS A 184 15.32 3.11 4.11
N ILE A 185 14.08 2.94 4.51
CA ILE A 185 12.97 3.80 4.15
C ILE A 185 12.52 4.50 5.42
N SER A 186 12.72 5.82 5.48
CA SER A 186 12.31 6.66 6.61
C SER A 186 11.03 7.39 6.25
N ASN A 187 10.03 7.25 7.13
CA ASN A 187 8.76 7.96 7.03
C ASN A 187 8.57 8.76 8.31
N ASN A 188 8.44 10.06 8.20
CA ASN A 188 8.35 10.97 9.34
C ASN A 188 6.93 11.09 9.92
N GLY A 189 6.07 10.10 9.71
CA GLY A 189 4.77 10.07 10.38
C GLY A 189 3.57 10.03 9.45
N GLY A 190 2.46 10.64 9.90
CA GLY A 190 1.15 10.59 9.26
C GLY A 190 0.91 11.61 8.15
N ASN A 191 1.93 12.33 7.68
CA ASN A 191 1.80 13.30 6.58
C ASN A 191 1.82 12.57 5.21
N PRO A 192 0.71 12.53 4.47
CA PRO A 192 0.65 11.82 3.19
C PRO A 192 1.39 12.53 2.05
N ALA A 193 1.71 13.80 2.23
CA ALA A 193 2.33 14.64 1.22
C ALA A 193 3.85 14.78 1.40
N GLU A 194 4.40 14.20 2.46
CA GLU A 194 5.84 14.27 2.74
C GLU A 194 6.63 13.33 1.84
N ASP A 195 7.82 13.78 1.46
CA ASP A 195 8.77 12.95 0.72
C ASP A 195 9.36 11.91 1.67
N ILE A 196 9.27 10.65 1.27
CA ILE A 196 9.82 9.55 2.03
C ILE A 196 11.30 9.42 1.70
N GLY A 197 12.15 9.53 2.72
CA GLY A 197 13.58 9.35 2.57
C GLY A 197 13.93 7.91 2.24
N ILE A 198 14.66 7.69 1.16
CA ILE A 198 15.21 6.39 0.78
C ILE A 198 16.72 6.47 0.84
N GLN A 199 17.30 5.53 1.53
CA GLN A 199 18.75 5.39 1.64
C GLN A 199 19.16 3.96 1.30
N ILE A 200 20.12 3.81 0.40
CA ILE A 200 20.64 2.51 -0.03
C ILE A 200 22.07 2.39 0.51
N ARG A 201 22.34 1.35 1.32
CA ARG A 201 23.66 1.01 1.91
C ARG A 201 24.35 2.12 2.73
N GLY A 202 23.64 3.14 3.17
CA GLY A 202 24.18 4.18 4.04
C GLY A 202 24.36 5.54 3.34
N LEU A 203 25.00 6.49 4.04
CA LEU A 203 25.28 7.82 3.51
C LEU A 203 26.51 7.75 2.61
N SER A 204 26.36 8.12 1.35
CA SER A 204 27.45 8.18 0.37
C SER A 204 28.07 9.59 0.26
N SER A 205 27.53 10.57 0.97
CA SER A 205 28.03 11.97 0.96
C SER A 205 27.93 12.56 2.36
N LEU A 206 28.96 13.32 2.75
CA LEU A 206 28.98 14.10 4.01
C LEU A 206 28.18 15.41 3.89
N SER A 207 27.97 15.90 2.67
CA SER A 207 27.38 17.22 2.41
C SER A 207 25.90 17.19 2.05
N GLY A 208 25.26 16.02 2.01
CA GLY A 208 23.82 15.95 1.71
C GLY A 208 23.30 14.56 1.44
N ALA A 209 21.99 14.43 1.50
CA ALA A 209 21.32 13.20 1.16
C ALA A 209 21.43 12.94 -0.36
N VAL A 210 22.14 11.90 -0.75
CA VAL A 210 22.14 11.42 -2.13
C VAL A 210 20.87 10.58 -2.32
N THR A 211 19.91 11.15 -3.05
CA THR A 211 18.68 10.43 -3.42
C THR A 211 18.98 9.38 -4.49
N PRO A 212 18.45 8.16 -4.37
CA PRO A 212 18.59 7.15 -5.43
C PRO A 212 17.98 7.63 -6.75
N LEU A 213 18.60 7.24 -7.88
CA LEU A 213 18.04 7.50 -9.20
C LEU A 213 16.81 6.60 -9.42
N ILE A 214 15.68 7.20 -9.76
CA ILE A 214 14.48 6.46 -10.16
C ILE A 214 14.52 6.25 -11.68
N VAL A 215 14.34 4.99 -12.09
CA VAL A 215 14.22 4.60 -13.49
C VAL A 215 12.85 3.97 -13.69
N LEU A 216 12.00 4.61 -14.46
CA LEU A 216 10.64 4.15 -14.74
C LEU A 216 10.58 3.53 -16.15
N ASP A 217 10.21 2.26 -16.22
CA ASP A 217 10.11 1.48 -17.47
C ASP A 217 11.37 1.57 -18.37
N GLY A 218 12.55 1.68 -17.74
CA GLY A 218 13.85 1.78 -18.40
C GLY A 218 14.32 3.20 -18.68
N MET A 219 13.54 4.23 -18.38
CA MET A 219 13.93 5.63 -18.56
C MET A 219 14.27 6.27 -17.21
N PRO A 220 15.45 6.91 -17.09
CA PRO A 220 15.77 7.74 -15.93
C PRO A 220 14.76 8.89 -15.79
N ALA A 221 14.12 9.00 -14.65
CA ALA A 221 13.08 9.99 -14.35
C ALA A 221 13.59 10.94 -13.27
N GLU A 222 14.35 11.96 -13.67
CA GLU A 222 14.87 12.96 -12.74
C GLU A 222 13.74 13.81 -12.17
N GLY A 223 13.78 14.06 -10.85
CA GLY A 223 12.76 14.84 -10.16
C GLY A 223 11.42 14.12 -9.93
N LEU A 224 11.29 12.86 -10.35
CA LEU A 224 10.13 12.05 -10.04
C LEU A 224 10.23 11.50 -8.62
N ASN A 225 9.19 11.67 -7.82
CA ASN A 225 9.05 11.01 -6.53
C ASN A 225 8.27 9.71 -6.69
N LEU A 226 8.67 8.64 -5.98
CA LEU A 226 7.95 7.36 -6.03
C LEU A 226 6.50 7.47 -5.52
N ARG A 227 6.19 8.42 -4.64
CA ARG A 227 4.82 8.69 -4.21
C ARG A 227 3.91 9.17 -5.35
N ASP A 228 4.52 9.76 -6.40
CA ASP A 228 3.79 10.33 -7.54
C ASP A 228 3.37 9.26 -8.56
N ILE A 229 3.89 8.03 -8.40
CA ILE A 229 3.49 6.86 -9.18
C ILE A 229 2.35 6.16 -8.46
N ASN A 230 1.24 5.91 -9.16
CA ASN A 230 0.13 5.16 -8.59
C ASN A 230 0.58 3.72 -8.29
N SER A 231 0.43 3.30 -7.03
CA SER A 231 0.82 1.95 -6.59
C SER A 231 0.12 0.82 -7.37
N GLY A 232 -1.10 1.08 -7.83
CA GLY A 232 -1.89 0.15 -8.64
C GLY A 232 -1.30 -0.11 -10.02
N ASP A 233 -0.49 0.81 -10.57
CA ASP A 233 0.16 0.66 -11.88
C ASP A 233 1.50 -0.09 -11.83
N ILE A 234 2.04 -0.35 -10.63
CA ILE A 234 3.36 -0.96 -10.49
C ILE A 234 3.25 -2.48 -10.58
N GLU A 235 4.10 -3.08 -11.40
CA GLU A 235 4.31 -4.53 -11.50
C GLU A 235 5.37 -5.00 -10.52
N SER A 236 6.55 -4.34 -10.55
CA SER A 236 7.68 -4.66 -9.68
C SER A 236 8.56 -3.45 -9.41
N ILE A 237 9.26 -3.49 -8.27
CA ILE A 237 10.31 -2.54 -7.92
C ILE A 237 11.57 -3.33 -7.61
N GLN A 238 12.66 -2.90 -8.22
CA GLN A 238 13.97 -3.49 -8.05
C GLN A 238 14.94 -2.41 -7.59
N VAL A 239 15.84 -2.76 -6.68
CA VAL A 239 16.86 -1.83 -6.18
C VAL A 239 18.24 -2.38 -6.51
N LEU A 240 18.97 -1.64 -7.37
CA LEU A 240 20.37 -1.90 -7.67
C LEU A 240 21.22 -1.22 -6.60
N LYS A 241 21.86 -2.04 -5.78
CA LYS A 241 22.55 -1.58 -4.57
C LYS A 241 24.06 -1.42 -4.77
N ASP A 242 24.65 -2.10 -5.74
CA ASP A 242 26.08 -2.06 -5.98
C ASP A 242 26.44 -1.27 -7.25
N ALA A 243 27.70 -0.81 -7.27
CA ALA A 243 28.20 -0.02 -8.37
C ALA A 243 28.28 -0.78 -9.71
N ALA A 244 28.44 -2.11 -9.67
CA ALA A 244 28.54 -2.93 -10.88
C ALA A 244 27.19 -2.94 -11.61
N SER A 245 26.09 -3.24 -10.91
CA SER A 245 24.76 -3.23 -11.51
C SER A 245 24.24 -1.83 -11.84
N ALA A 246 24.69 -0.81 -11.11
CA ALA A 246 24.29 0.59 -11.31
C ALA A 246 25.14 1.32 -12.36
N SER A 247 26.27 0.77 -12.78
CA SER A 247 27.26 1.42 -13.67
C SER A 247 26.70 1.91 -15.01
N ILE A 248 25.69 1.22 -15.55
CA ILE A 248 25.02 1.61 -16.81
C ILE A 248 24.34 2.97 -16.73
N TYR A 249 24.04 3.48 -15.51
CA TYR A 249 23.41 4.78 -15.28
C TYR A 249 24.42 5.90 -14.96
N GLY A 250 25.73 5.55 -14.91
CA GLY A 250 26.83 6.48 -14.69
C GLY A 250 26.83 7.13 -13.31
N ALA A 251 27.40 8.35 -13.21
CA ALA A 251 27.57 9.08 -11.94
C ALA A 251 26.23 9.39 -11.21
N ARG A 252 25.13 9.47 -11.95
CA ARG A 252 23.78 9.70 -11.37
C ARG A 252 23.31 8.56 -10.46
N ALA A 253 23.92 7.39 -10.58
CA ALA A 253 23.61 6.21 -9.79
C ALA A 253 24.42 6.11 -8.49
N SER A 254 25.16 7.13 -8.08
CA SER A 254 26.01 7.13 -6.86
C SER A 254 25.21 6.82 -5.58
N GLY A 255 23.94 7.23 -5.52
CA GLY A 255 23.01 6.92 -4.43
C GLY A 255 22.28 5.58 -4.56
N GLY A 256 22.63 4.77 -5.58
CA GLY A 256 21.90 3.58 -5.98
C GLY A 256 20.80 3.88 -7.00
N VAL A 257 20.17 2.83 -7.54
CA VAL A 257 19.12 2.95 -8.56
C VAL A 257 17.89 2.17 -8.13
N ILE A 258 16.72 2.79 -8.28
CA ILE A 258 15.42 2.16 -8.08
C ILE A 258 14.76 2.01 -9.44
N LEU A 259 14.66 0.77 -9.90
CA LEU A 259 13.97 0.43 -11.13
C LEU A 259 12.50 0.15 -10.82
N VAL A 260 11.62 0.93 -11.39
CA VAL A 260 10.18 0.75 -11.29
C VAL A 260 9.67 0.23 -12.62
N GLN A 261 9.09 -0.95 -12.59
CA GLN A 261 8.44 -1.53 -13.73
C GLN A 261 6.93 -1.45 -13.57
N THR A 262 6.27 -0.96 -14.58
CA THR A 262 4.82 -0.81 -14.56
C THR A 262 4.14 -1.96 -15.27
N LYS A 263 2.87 -2.20 -14.93
CA LYS A 263 2.04 -3.23 -15.54
C LYS A 263 1.92 -3.02 -17.05
N LYS A 264 1.98 -4.12 -17.78
CA LYS A 264 1.82 -4.17 -19.23
C LYS A 264 0.59 -4.99 -19.59
N GLY A 265 0.08 -4.80 -20.81
CA GLY A 265 -0.95 -5.65 -21.37
C GLY A 265 -0.50 -7.11 -21.44
N LYS A 266 -1.39 -8.02 -21.14
CA LYS A 266 -1.16 -9.48 -21.23
C LYS A 266 -1.89 -10.05 -22.44
N ALA A 267 -1.28 -11.03 -23.12
CA ALA A 267 -1.97 -11.79 -24.16
C ALA A 267 -3.14 -12.59 -23.55
N GLY A 268 -4.26 -12.67 -24.25
CA GLY A 268 -5.43 -13.40 -23.81
C GLY A 268 -6.72 -12.58 -23.93
N LYS A 269 -7.77 -13.04 -23.25
CA LYS A 269 -9.08 -12.36 -23.20
C LYS A 269 -8.96 -11.02 -22.51
N THR A 270 -9.82 -10.08 -22.90
CA THR A 270 -9.97 -8.79 -22.22
C THR A 270 -10.29 -9.01 -20.73
N THR A 271 -9.48 -8.42 -19.86
CA THR A 271 -9.70 -8.39 -18.41
C THR A 271 -10.01 -6.98 -17.96
N ILE A 272 -10.95 -6.84 -17.04
CA ILE A 272 -11.31 -5.59 -16.39
C ILE A 272 -11.12 -5.82 -14.90
N ASP A 273 -10.14 -5.15 -14.31
CA ASP A 273 -9.81 -5.26 -12.91
C ASP A 273 -10.12 -3.94 -12.20
N TYR A 274 -10.94 -4.00 -11.16
CA TYR A 274 -11.16 -2.88 -10.26
C TYR A 274 -10.61 -3.21 -8.88
N ASN A 275 -9.77 -2.30 -8.37
CA ASN A 275 -9.24 -2.37 -7.01
C ASN A 275 -9.65 -1.11 -6.26
N GLY A 276 -10.46 -1.28 -5.22
CA GLY A 276 -10.85 -0.22 -4.30
C GLY A 276 -10.35 -0.51 -2.89
N SER A 277 -9.89 0.52 -2.19
CA SER A 277 -9.53 0.40 -0.77
C SER A 277 -9.91 1.64 0.01
N VAL A 278 -10.34 1.44 1.24
CA VAL A 278 -10.57 2.48 2.24
C VAL A 278 -9.68 2.16 3.44
N SER A 279 -8.99 3.16 3.95
CA SER A 279 -8.19 3.03 5.16
C SER A 279 -8.50 4.14 6.15
N VAL A 280 -8.51 3.77 7.43
CA VAL A 280 -8.68 4.69 8.55
C VAL A 280 -7.36 4.74 9.31
N SER A 281 -6.85 5.93 9.55
CA SER A 281 -5.59 6.17 10.25
C SER A 281 -5.80 7.12 11.41
N SER A 282 -5.25 6.78 12.58
CA SER A 282 -5.23 7.62 13.77
C SER A 282 -3.85 7.57 14.42
N ILE A 283 -3.52 8.55 15.22
CA ILE A 283 -2.30 8.51 16.04
C ILE A 283 -2.59 7.67 17.28
N ILE A 284 -1.74 6.69 17.52
CA ILE A 284 -1.86 5.78 18.66
C ILE A 284 -1.18 6.37 19.89
N ASN A 285 0.05 6.87 19.74
CA ASN A 285 0.82 7.45 20.84
C ASN A 285 0.96 8.95 20.62
N ARG A 286 0.35 9.73 21.50
CA ARG A 286 0.53 11.17 21.59
C ARG A 286 1.35 11.46 22.85
N PRO A 287 2.26 12.46 22.84
CA PRO A 287 2.83 12.95 24.07
C PRO A 287 1.71 13.44 24.99
N GLU A 288 1.75 13.08 26.24
CA GLU A 288 0.91 13.70 27.26
C GLU A 288 1.38 15.12 27.45
N MET A 289 0.48 16.07 27.25
CA MET A 289 0.76 17.50 27.41
C MET A 289 0.30 17.95 28.79
N MET A 290 1.03 18.90 29.36
CA MET A 290 0.63 19.55 30.61
C MET A 290 -0.70 20.27 30.40
N ASN A 291 -1.61 20.12 31.34
CA ASN A 291 -2.79 20.97 31.44
C ASN A 291 -2.39 22.38 31.93
N ALA A 292 -3.33 23.35 31.93
CA ALA A 292 -3.05 24.72 32.29
C ALA A 292 -2.47 24.85 33.72
N THR A 293 -2.98 24.09 34.69
CA THR A 293 -2.51 24.11 36.08
C THR A 293 -1.10 23.52 36.22
N GLU A 294 -0.86 22.40 35.60
CA GLU A 294 0.47 21.77 35.60
C GLU A 294 1.50 22.67 34.93
N TRP A 295 1.15 23.28 33.79
CA TRP A 295 2.01 24.19 33.07
C TRP A 295 2.34 25.44 33.92
N GLY A 296 1.32 26.09 34.53
CA GLY A 296 1.50 27.24 35.38
C GLY A 296 2.36 26.95 36.59
N THR A 297 2.19 25.77 37.19
CA THR A 297 3.03 25.32 38.33
C THR A 297 4.49 25.08 37.90
N ALA A 298 4.69 24.45 36.73
CA ALA A 298 6.04 24.21 36.20
C ALA A 298 6.74 25.54 35.85
N ALA A 299 6.01 26.46 35.22
CA ALA A 299 6.52 27.79 34.89
C ALA A 299 6.90 28.62 36.12
N PHE A 300 6.07 28.58 37.19
CA PHE A 300 6.42 29.20 38.45
C PHE A 300 7.71 28.62 39.02
N ARG A 301 7.84 27.30 39.07
CA ARG A 301 9.03 26.63 39.60
C ARG A 301 10.30 27.00 38.84
N ALA A 302 10.20 27.08 37.51
CA ALA A 302 11.32 27.50 36.67
C ALA A 302 11.71 28.96 36.98
N ALA A 303 10.76 29.90 37.01
CA ALA A 303 11.00 31.30 37.32
C ALA A 303 11.55 31.51 38.76
N ALA A 304 11.03 30.76 39.73
CA ALA A 304 11.49 30.79 41.13
C ALA A 304 12.94 30.28 41.28
N TYR A 305 13.33 29.26 40.51
CA TYR A 305 14.68 28.74 40.46
C TYR A 305 15.64 29.75 39.80
N ASP A 306 15.26 30.36 38.70
CA ASP A 306 16.07 31.35 38.00
C ASP A 306 16.30 32.60 38.86
N GLU A 307 15.28 33.06 39.58
CA GLU A 307 15.44 34.14 40.57
C GLU A 307 16.40 33.75 41.69
N TRP A 308 16.24 32.55 42.26
CA TRP A 308 17.09 32.07 43.36
C TRP A 308 18.54 31.82 42.95
N ALA A 309 18.74 31.18 41.77
CA ALA A 309 20.08 30.79 41.32
C ALA A 309 20.88 31.92 40.68
N TYR A 310 20.18 32.83 39.96
CA TYR A 310 20.83 33.83 39.11
C TYR A 310 20.46 35.26 39.44
N GLY A 311 19.44 35.50 40.33
CA GLY A 311 18.98 36.86 40.66
C GLY A 311 18.36 37.59 39.45
N SER A 312 17.77 36.84 38.51
CA SER A 312 17.28 37.38 37.24
C SER A 312 15.98 38.15 37.35
N GLY A 313 15.45 38.26 38.57
CA GLY A 313 14.09 38.79 38.80
C GLY A 313 13.00 37.75 38.48
N LEU A 314 11.92 37.76 39.27
CA LEU A 314 10.84 36.80 39.11
C LEU A 314 9.99 37.12 37.88
N LEU A 315 10.23 36.46 36.78
CA LEU A 315 9.48 36.59 35.54
C LEU A 315 8.34 35.52 35.45
N LEU A 316 7.18 35.86 36.00
CA LEU A 316 6.01 34.97 35.97
C LEU A 316 5.23 35.10 34.66
N PRO A 317 4.75 33.98 34.11
CA PRO A 317 3.96 34.04 32.90
C PRO A 317 2.61 34.73 33.11
N ASN A 318 2.18 35.54 32.13
CA ASN A 318 0.93 36.25 32.14
C ASN A 318 -0.26 35.35 31.90
N GLY A 319 -0.74 34.62 32.77
CA GLY A 319 -1.93 33.76 32.60
C GLY A 319 -2.48 33.31 33.94
N PHE A 320 -1.70 33.62 35.00
CA PHE A 320 -2.04 33.20 36.35
C PHE A 320 -1.83 34.33 37.33
N GLU A 321 -2.55 34.26 38.43
CA GLU A 321 -2.31 34.98 39.66
C GLU A 321 -1.61 34.02 40.60
N TYR A 322 -0.41 34.38 41.10
CA TYR A 322 0.40 33.53 41.97
C TYR A 322 0.47 34.11 43.36
N GLU A 323 0.20 33.28 44.35
CA GLU A 323 0.47 33.55 45.76
C GLU A 323 1.67 32.70 46.18
N TYR A 324 2.73 33.33 46.72
CA TYR A 324 3.95 32.66 47.08
C TYR A 324 4.66 33.35 48.25
N HIS A 325 5.49 32.61 48.95
CA HIS A 325 6.34 33.13 50.00
C HIS A 325 7.80 32.72 49.78
N ARG A 326 8.73 33.33 50.52
CA ARG A 326 10.14 32.95 50.50
C ARG A 326 10.40 31.93 51.60
N GLY A 327 10.84 30.73 51.24
CA GLY A 327 11.21 29.68 52.17
C GLY A 327 12.54 29.94 52.89
N ASP A 328 12.86 29.09 53.88
CA ASP A 328 14.07 29.21 54.73
C ASP A 328 15.37 29.13 53.94
N ASN A 329 15.37 28.43 52.81
CA ASN A 329 16.50 28.30 51.90
C ASN A 329 16.62 29.47 50.91
N GLY A 330 15.77 30.51 51.05
CA GLY A 330 15.73 31.68 50.17
C GLY A 330 15.02 31.47 48.84
N MET A 331 14.57 30.27 48.49
CA MET A 331 13.82 30.00 47.29
C MET A 331 12.33 30.37 47.46
N LEU A 332 11.67 30.77 46.37
CA LEU A 332 10.24 31.05 46.37
C LEU A 332 9.43 29.77 46.32
N VAL A 333 8.44 29.67 47.21
CA VAL A 333 7.53 28.53 47.33
C VAL A 333 6.12 28.96 46.92
N LEU A 334 5.48 28.22 46.02
CA LEU A 334 4.15 28.47 45.57
C LEU A 334 3.12 28.06 46.66
N ASP A 335 2.29 28.96 47.10
CA ASP A 335 1.21 28.70 48.04
C ASP A 335 -0.08 28.41 47.34
N ASN A 336 -0.43 29.25 46.34
CA ASN A 336 -1.66 29.12 45.57
C ASN A 336 -1.45 29.67 44.17
N MET A 337 -2.27 29.20 43.24
CA MET A 337 -2.26 29.68 41.88
C MET A 337 -3.68 29.64 41.32
N LYS A 338 -4.10 30.74 40.69
CA LYS A 338 -5.41 30.85 40.01
C LYS A 338 -5.21 31.32 38.58
N MET A 339 -5.80 30.62 37.64
CA MET A 339 -5.85 31.05 36.22
C MET A 339 -6.72 32.31 36.09
N LYS A 340 -6.18 33.31 35.39
CA LYS A 340 -6.94 34.52 35.06
C LYS A 340 -8.11 34.21 34.14
N GLU A 341 -9.19 34.98 34.19
CA GLU A 341 -10.32 34.79 33.29
C GLU A 341 -9.96 35.18 31.85
N TYR A 342 -9.15 36.23 31.67
CA TYR A 342 -8.68 36.71 30.37
C TYR A 342 -7.17 36.89 30.39
N LEU A 343 -6.53 36.54 29.27
CA LEU A 343 -5.09 36.64 29.09
C LEU A 343 -4.64 38.00 28.58
N ASP A 344 -5.58 38.83 28.09
CA ASP A 344 -5.33 40.15 27.55
C ASP A 344 -6.18 41.22 28.26
N ASN A 345 -5.73 42.48 28.22
CA ASN A 345 -6.40 43.61 28.85
C ASN A 345 -7.74 44.00 28.15
N ASN A 346 -7.90 43.57 26.90
CA ASN A 346 -9.10 43.87 26.12
C ASN A 346 -10.24 42.87 26.33
N GLN A 347 -9.99 41.82 27.17
CA GLN A 347 -10.92 40.74 27.45
C GLN A 347 -11.40 40.00 26.18
N LEU A 348 -10.49 39.85 25.20
CA LEU A 348 -10.73 39.14 23.96
C LEU A 348 -10.29 37.69 24.05
N VAL A 349 -9.20 37.43 24.74
CA VAL A 349 -8.59 36.07 24.86
C VAL A 349 -8.99 35.48 26.22
N LYS A 350 -10.10 34.76 26.25
CA LYS A 350 -10.59 34.07 27.43
C LYS A 350 -9.72 32.84 27.69
N ALA A 351 -9.14 32.74 28.90
CA ALA A 351 -8.32 31.62 29.27
C ALA A 351 -9.09 30.29 29.23
N THR A 352 -8.44 29.26 28.77
CA THR A 352 -8.98 27.91 28.64
C THR A 352 -7.94 26.88 29.12
N ASP A 353 -8.26 25.60 28.98
CA ASP A 353 -7.31 24.51 29.11
C ASP A 353 -7.32 23.71 27.80
N THR A 354 -6.54 24.21 26.84
CA THR A 354 -6.52 23.70 25.45
C THR A 354 -5.46 22.60 25.31
N ASN A 355 -5.92 21.40 24.95
CA ASN A 355 -5.00 20.36 24.50
C ASN A 355 -4.69 20.57 23.02
N TRP A 356 -3.61 21.28 22.70
CA TRP A 356 -3.21 21.61 21.34
C TRP A 356 -2.96 20.39 20.45
N MET A 357 -2.58 19.25 21.04
CA MET A 357 -2.40 18.01 20.29
C MET A 357 -3.74 17.46 19.80
N ASP A 358 -4.82 17.60 20.59
CA ASP A 358 -6.15 17.17 20.16
C ASP A 358 -6.72 18.09 19.08
N GLU A 359 -6.40 19.37 19.13
CA GLU A 359 -6.86 20.35 18.15
C GLU A 359 -6.23 20.17 16.76
N ILE A 360 -4.97 19.73 16.69
CA ILE A 360 -4.28 19.55 15.40
C ILE A 360 -4.41 18.15 14.81
N PHE A 361 -4.79 17.15 15.61
CA PHE A 361 -4.88 15.76 15.12
C PHE A 361 -6.32 15.29 14.94
N ARG A 362 -6.50 14.44 13.95
CA ARG A 362 -7.80 13.84 13.61
C ARG A 362 -7.64 12.38 13.20
N THR A 363 -8.74 11.65 13.24
CA THR A 363 -8.87 10.40 12.51
C THR A 363 -9.01 10.71 11.02
N ALA A 364 -8.15 10.14 10.19
CA ALA A 364 -8.08 10.37 8.76
C ALA A 364 -8.65 9.18 7.99
N VAL A 365 -9.54 9.45 7.02
CA VAL A 365 -10.08 8.43 6.11
C VAL A 365 -9.46 8.64 4.74
N SER A 366 -8.82 7.61 4.21
CA SER A 366 -8.18 7.62 2.90
C SER A 366 -8.84 6.61 1.97
N THR A 367 -8.93 6.96 0.69
CA THR A 367 -9.53 6.09 -0.34
C THR A 367 -8.60 5.98 -1.54
N ASN A 368 -8.57 4.79 -2.14
CA ASN A 368 -7.84 4.52 -3.36
C ASN A 368 -8.71 3.68 -4.30
N HIS A 369 -8.80 4.09 -5.57
CA HIS A 369 -9.59 3.44 -6.60
C HIS A 369 -8.76 3.30 -7.87
N GLN A 370 -8.67 2.10 -8.41
CA GLN A 370 -7.93 1.77 -9.61
C GLN A 370 -8.78 0.89 -10.53
N LEU A 371 -9.01 1.35 -11.74
CA LEU A 371 -9.63 0.58 -12.81
C LEU A 371 -8.56 0.26 -13.86
N THR A 372 -8.36 -1.00 -14.18
CA THR A 372 -7.40 -1.45 -15.18
C THR A 372 -8.11 -2.32 -16.22
N ILE A 373 -7.93 -1.99 -17.48
CA ILE A 373 -8.42 -2.77 -18.62
C ILE A 373 -7.21 -3.27 -19.37
N SER A 374 -7.07 -4.58 -19.50
CA SER A 374 -5.97 -5.21 -20.23
C SER A 374 -6.53 -6.11 -21.33
N ASN A 375 -5.98 -6.00 -22.50
CA ASN A 375 -6.31 -6.81 -23.66
C ASN A 375 -5.06 -7.14 -24.44
N GLY A 376 -5.02 -8.25 -25.14
CA GLY A 376 -3.90 -8.56 -26.01
C GLY A 376 -4.05 -9.86 -26.79
N SER A 377 -3.30 -9.89 -27.86
CA SER A 377 -3.00 -11.09 -28.67
C SER A 377 -1.50 -11.31 -28.65
N ASP A 378 -1.02 -12.35 -29.34
CA ASP A 378 0.41 -12.60 -29.50
C ASP A 378 1.14 -11.46 -30.24
N LYS A 379 0.41 -10.70 -31.08
CA LYS A 379 0.97 -9.60 -31.89
C LYS A 379 0.78 -8.22 -31.30
N ALA A 380 -0.23 -8.02 -30.45
CA ALA A 380 -0.56 -6.71 -29.89
C ALA A 380 -1.03 -6.87 -28.44
N LYS A 381 -0.51 -6.05 -27.55
CA LYS A 381 -0.92 -6.01 -26.13
C LYS A 381 -1.23 -4.58 -25.77
N SER A 382 -2.29 -4.35 -25.01
CA SER A 382 -2.66 -3.02 -24.52
C SER A 382 -3.12 -3.08 -23.08
N LEU A 383 -2.81 -2.02 -22.36
CA LEU A 383 -3.30 -1.78 -21.01
C LEU A 383 -3.71 -0.31 -20.89
N PHE A 384 -4.88 -0.12 -20.34
CA PHE A 384 -5.39 1.20 -19.97
C PHE A 384 -5.74 1.19 -18.48
N SER A 385 -5.32 2.20 -17.74
CA SER A 385 -5.69 2.32 -16.33
C SER A 385 -6.10 3.73 -15.94
N LEU A 386 -7.06 3.81 -15.01
CA LEU A 386 -7.52 5.03 -14.36
C LEU A 386 -7.34 4.85 -12.86
N GLY A 387 -6.70 5.82 -12.23
CA GLY A 387 -6.45 5.82 -10.79
C GLY A 387 -6.94 7.09 -10.12
N TYR A 388 -7.55 6.94 -8.95
CA TYR A 388 -7.87 8.02 -8.03
C TYR A 388 -7.40 7.65 -6.63
N THR A 389 -6.58 8.50 -6.04
CA THR A 389 -6.08 8.37 -4.67
C THR A 389 -6.43 9.64 -3.89
N ASN A 390 -7.01 9.48 -2.70
CA ASN A 390 -7.26 10.56 -1.76
C ASN A 390 -6.77 10.12 -0.37
N ASN A 391 -5.52 10.47 -0.08
CA ASN A 391 -4.90 10.19 1.21
C ASN A 391 -5.05 11.40 2.12
N GLN A 392 -5.80 11.25 3.21
CA GLN A 392 -5.89 12.27 4.25
C GLN A 392 -4.81 12.03 5.31
N GLY A 393 -4.21 13.11 5.79
CA GLY A 393 -3.27 13.03 6.90
C GLY A 393 -3.95 13.09 8.25
N THR A 394 -3.27 12.56 9.26
CA THR A 394 -3.73 12.58 10.66
C THR A 394 -3.67 13.97 11.29
N GLN A 395 -2.92 14.91 10.72
CA GLN A 395 -3.06 16.32 11.06
C GLN A 395 -4.13 16.98 10.19
N ILE A 396 -4.87 17.93 10.75
CA ILE A 396 -5.91 18.69 10.06
C ILE A 396 -5.32 19.35 8.80
N HIS A 397 -6.13 19.44 7.74
CA HIS A 397 -5.79 20.08 6.45
C HIS A 397 -4.60 19.47 5.67
N SER A 398 -3.93 18.43 6.17
CA SER A 398 -2.93 17.71 5.40
C SER A 398 -3.59 16.66 4.51
N PHE A 399 -3.21 16.59 3.24
CA PHE A 399 -3.75 15.63 2.28
C PHE A 399 -2.86 15.46 1.04
N PHE A 400 -3.06 14.35 0.36
CA PHE A 400 -2.50 14.05 -0.95
C PHE A 400 -3.59 13.47 -1.85
N LYS A 401 -3.90 14.13 -2.96
CA LYS A 401 -4.85 13.67 -3.97
C LYS A 401 -4.14 13.47 -5.29
N GLN A 402 -4.42 12.36 -5.93
CA GLN A 402 -3.85 12.01 -7.24
C GLN A 402 -4.95 11.51 -8.17
N TYR A 403 -4.94 12.01 -9.39
CA TYR A 403 -5.67 11.48 -10.52
C TYR A 403 -4.65 10.99 -11.54
N SER A 404 -4.72 9.75 -11.96
CA SER A 404 -3.79 9.16 -12.91
C SER A 404 -4.51 8.49 -14.07
N VAL A 405 -3.95 8.65 -15.25
CA VAL A 405 -4.35 7.97 -16.48
C VAL A 405 -3.10 7.35 -17.07
N ARG A 406 -3.19 6.08 -17.43
CA ARG A 406 -2.11 5.37 -18.06
C ARG A 406 -2.60 4.59 -19.26
N ALA A 407 -1.83 4.66 -20.35
CA ALA A 407 -2.00 3.85 -21.53
C ALA A 407 -0.67 3.22 -21.92
N ASN A 408 -0.67 1.92 -22.12
CA ASN A 408 0.49 1.15 -22.54
C ASN A 408 0.08 0.26 -23.72
N THR A 409 0.82 0.33 -24.79
CA THR A 409 0.62 -0.51 -25.97
C THR A 409 1.95 -1.10 -26.42
N GLU A 410 1.94 -2.33 -26.84
CA GLU A 410 3.10 -3.04 -27.41
C GLU A 410 2.65 -3.85 -28.62
N TYR A 411 3.34 -3.69 -29.74
CA TYR A 411 3.12 -4.42 -30.98
C TYR A 411 4.37 -5.22 -31.32
N SER A 412 4.22 -6.53 -31.55
CA SER A 412 5.26 -7.41 -32.06
C SER A 412 5.19 -7.43 -33.59
N LEU A 413 6.18 -6.84 -34.22
CA LEU A 413 6.37 -6.82 -35.67
C LEU A 413 7.44 -7.84 -36.06
N ILE A 414 7.37 -8.41 -37.25
CA ILE A 414 8.37 -9.31 -37.83
C ILE A 414 8.75 -10.49 -36.87
N LYS A 415 7.81 -11.41 -36.64
CA LYS A 415 8.03 -12.67 -35.90
C LYS A 415 8.83 -12.45 -34.60
N ASP A 416 8.39 -11.53 -33.74
CA ASP A 416 9.00 -11.17 -32.46
C ASP A 416 10.41 -10.55 -32.49
N ARG A 417 10.97 -10.31 -33.64
CA ARG A 417 12.28 -9.63 -33.77
C ARG A 417 12.24 -8.13 -33.56
N LEU A 418 11.07 -7.50 -33.81
CA LEU A 418 10.90 -6.07 -33.64
C LEU A 418 9.63 -5.84 -32.79
N LYS A 419 9.81 -5.23 -31.64
CA LYS A 419 8.73 -4.77 -30.74
C LYS A 419 8.71 -3.26 -30.72
N VAL A 420 7.55 -2.68 -31.00
CA VAL A 420 7.31 -1.24 -30.95
C VAL A 420 6.19 -0.99 -29.95
N GLY A 421 6.37 -0.02 -29.08
CA GLY A 421 5.38 0.25 -28.07
C GLY A 421 5.27 1.73 -27.71
N GLU A 422 4.27 2.04 -26.91
CA GLU A 422 4.05 3.37 -26.37
C GLU A 422 3.62 3.25 -24.91
N ASN A 423 4.25 4.05 -24.05
CA ASN A 423 3.87 4.21 -22.65
C ASN A 423 3.53 5.68 -22.42
N LEU A 424 2.29 5.95 -22.08
CA LEU A 424 1.81 7.26 -21.68
C LEU A 424 1.31 7.18 -20.24
N ALA A 425 1.82 8.04 -19.37
CA ALA A 425 1.31 8.23 -18.03
C ALA A 425 1.10 9.73 -17.77
N ILE A 426 -0.10 10.08 -17.35
CA ILE A 426 -0.48 11.45 -16.99
C ILE A 426 -0.98 11.41 -15.56
N SER A 427 -0.39 12.24 -14.70
CA SER A 427 -0.82 12.40 -13.31
C SER A 427 -1.08 13.86 -12.98
N TYR A 428 -2.18 14.11 -12.29
CA TYR A 428 -2.48 15.39 -11.65
C TYR A 428 -2.48 15.20 -10.15
N LEU A 429 -1.60 15.95 -9.49
CA LEU A 429 -1.35 15.86 -8.05
C LEU A 429 -1.80 17.15 -7.39
N GLN A 430 -2.47 17.03 -6.26
CA GLN A 430 -2.81 18.12 -5.37
C GLN A 430 -2.53 17.69 -3.94
N TYR A 431 -1.70 18.44 -3.23
CA TYR A 431 -1.34 18.08 -1.86
C TYR A 431 -1.03 19.30 -1.00
N LYS A 432 -1.21 19.12 0.31
CA LYS A 432 -0.82 20.05 1.36
C LYS A 432 0.01 19.29 2.37
N SER A 433 1.26 19.77 2.60
CA SER A 433 2.25 19.06 3.43
C SER A 433 2.54 19.75 4.76
N GLN A 434 1.75 20.74 5.15
CA GLN A 434 1.98 21.48 6.38
C GLN A 434 1.85 20.59 7.61
N TRP A 435 2.81 20.72 8.53
CA TRP A 435 2.94 19.87 9.71
C TRP A 435 3.44 20.69 10.89
N GLU A 436 2.64 20.84 11.93
CA GLU A 436 2.88 21.80 13.02
C GLU A 436 2.90 21.14 14.41
N THR A 437 3.40 19.90 14.50
CA THR A 437 3.48 19.17 15.79
C THR A 437 4.33 19.92 16.82
N PHE A 438 5.49 20.43 16.42
CA PHE A 438 6.38 21.16 17.33
C PHE A 438 5.70 22.40 17.90
N LEU A 439 5.02 23.16 17.06
CA LEU A 439 4.31 24.35 17.51
C LEU A 439 3.19 24.03 18.50
N ALA A 440 2.45 22.94 18.28
CA ALA A 440 1.44 22.47 19.22
C ALA A 440 2.01 21.98 20.56
N MET A 441 3.25 21.46 20.57
CA MET A 441 3.91 21.01 21.79
C MET A 441 4.39 22.16 22.68
N ILE A 442 4.74 23.31 22.08
CA ILE A 442 5.28 24.47 22.83
C ILE A 442 4.21 25.53 23.15
N MET A 443 3.05 25.43 22.53
CA MET A 443 1.97 26.40 22.74
C MET A 443 1.39 26.27 24.17
N PRO A 444 1.28 27.39 24.94
CA PRO A 444 0.74 27.33 26.29
C PRO A 444 -0.73 26.87 26.31
N PRO A 445 -1.10 25.96 27.22
CA PRO A 445 -2.46 25.38 27.24
C PRO A 445 -3.55 26.38 27.65
N MET A 446 -3.20 27.48 28.35
CA MET A 446 -4.19 28.49 28.72
C MET A 446 -4.70 29.31 27.52
N VAL A 447 -4.04 29.28 26.38
CA VAL A 447 -4.44 30.01 25.17
C VAL A 447 -5.53 29.24 24.43
N PRO A 448 -6.68 29.86 24.10
CA PRO A 448 -7.72 29.23 23.32
C PRO A 448 -7.38 29.19 21.83
N VAL A 449 -8.08 28.35 21.05
CA VAL A 449 -7.95 28.35 19.58
C VAL A 449 -8.55 29.61 18.96
N TYR A 450 -9.67 30.08 19.52
CA TYR A 450 -10.38 31.26 19.05
C TYR A 450 -10.61 32.25 20.20
N ASP A 451 -10.60 33.53 19.85
CA ASP A 451 -11.00 34.59 20.77
C ASP A 451 -12.53 34.62 20.98
N VAL A 452 -13.03 35.49 21.86
CA VAL A 452 -14.48 35.62 22.15
C VAL A 452 -15.31 36.09 20.95
N ASN A 453 -14.68 36.68 19.94
CA ASN A 453 -15.32 37.11 18.68
C ASN A 453 -15.20 36.06 17.56
N GLY A 454 -14.60 34.90 17.82
CA GLY A 454 -14.38 33.84 16.85
C GLY A 454 -13.20 34.06 15.89
N ASN A 455 -12.35 35.05 16.15
CA ASN A 455 -11.07 35.20 15.45
C ASN A 455 -10.02 34.26 16.03
N TRP A 456 -8.94 34.07 15.29
CA TRP A 456 -7.83 33.26 15.78
C TRP A 456 -7.20 33.90 17.01
N ALA A 457 -7.18 33.22 18.14
CA ALA A 457 -6.48 33.69 19.31
C ALA A 457 -4.97 33.58 19.12
N GLY A 458 -4.25 34.60 19.57
CA GLY A 458 -2.81 34.63 19.61
C GLY A 458 -2.30 34.34 21.03
N PRO A 459 -0.98 34.31 21.21
CA PRO A 459 -0.34 34.01 22.50
C PRO A 459 -0.52 35.11 23.57
N ALA A 460 -1.23 36.19 23.27
CA ALA A 460 -1.61 37.26 24.22
C ALA A 460 -0.40 37.79 25.05
N GLY A 461 0.74 37.99 24.41
CA GLY A 461 1.98 38.46 25.06
C GLY A 461 2.75 37.37 25.80
N LEU A 462 2.36 36.08 25.63
CA LEU A 462 3.06 34.97 26.26
C LEU A 462 4.28 34.50 25.48
N ASP A 463 4.35 34.77 24.15
CA ASP A 463 5.51 34.54 23.28
C ASP A 463 5.17 34.81 21.81
N ASP A 464 6.16 34.80 20.92
CA ASP A 464 6.00 34.99 19.46
C ASP A 464 5.49 33.73 18.74
N PHE A 465 4.88 32.79 19.44
CA PHE A 465 4.37 31.56 18.84
C PHE A 465 3.03 31.80 18.14
N ASP A 466 2.95 31.31 16.91
CA ASP A 466 1.72 31.37 16.14
C ASP A 466 0.75 30.24 16.55
N ASN A 467 -0.55 30.52 16.52
CA ASN A 467 -1.58 29.51 16.75
C ASN A 467 -1.45 28.36 15.73
N PRO A 468 -1.17 27.13 16.16
CA PRO A 468 -0.89 26.01 15.25
C PRO A 468 -2.07 25.67 14.35
N VAL A 469 -3.31 25.78 14.86
CA VAL A 469 -4.52 25.51 14.07
C VAL A 469 -4.70 26.59 13.00
N ARG A 470 -4.46 27.88 13.34
CA ARG A 470 -4.45 28.98 12.39
C ARG A 470 -3.44 28.74 11.26
N LYS A 471 -2.21 28.43 11.63
CA LYS A 471 -1.12 28.20 10.69
C LYS A 471 -1.43 27.04 9.73
N MET A 472 -1.99 25.95 10.25
CA MET A 472 -2.40 24.82 9.43
C MET A 472 -3.60 25.12 8.53
N THR A 473 -4.54 25.94 9.00
CA THR A 473 -5.74 26.32 8.24
C THR A 473 -5.40 27.31 7.14
N MET A 474 -4.69 28.39 7.49
CA MET A 474 -4.39 29.53 6.61
C MET A 474 -3.16 29.30 5.73
N GLY A 475 -2.34 28.30 6.05
CA GLY A 475 -1.09 28.00 5.32
C GLY A 475 -1.32 27.77 3.83
N LYS A 476 -0.53 28.47 2.99
CA LYS A 476 -0.65 28.49 1.52
C LYS A 476 0.01 27.30 0.80
N ASP A 477 0.50 26.28 1.52
CA ASP A 477 1.25 25.15 0.95
C ASP A 477 0.41 24.15 0.12
N ASN A 478 -0.64 24.66 -0.51
CA ASN A 478 -1.44 23.84 -1.44
C ASN A 478 -0.71 23.76 -2.80
N ARG A 479 0.02 22.68 -3.02
CA ARG A 479 0.79 22.44 -4.25
C ARG A 479 -0.04 21.66 -5.26
N ARG A 480 0.09 22.07 -6.53
CA ARG A 480 -0.55 21.42 -7.67
C ARG A 480 0.51 21.13 -8.71
N THR A 481 0.64 19.87 -9.10
CA THR A 481 1.64 19.43 -10.08
C THR A 481 0.97 18.58 -11.14
N ARG A 482 1.35 18.80 -12.39
CA ARG A 482 1.01 17.93 -13.51
C ARG A 482 2.29 17.24 -13.98
N GLN A 483 2.22 15.92 -14.07
CA GLN A 483 3.32 15.12 -14.59
C GLN A 483 2.83 14.39 -15.83
N THR A 484 3.62 14.42 -16.87
CA THR A 484 3.38 13.67 -18.10
C THR A 484 4.66 12.92 -18.43
N LEU A 485 4.59 11.61 -18.43
CA LEU A 485 5.67 10.73 -18.83
C LEU A 485 5.25 10.02 -20.11
N TRP A 486 6.06 10.16 -21.13
CA TRP A 486 5.81 9.54 -22.42
C TRP A 486 7.07 8.89 -22.96
N SER A 487 6.97 7.63 -23.33
CA SER A 487 8.07 6.89 -23.93
C SER A 487 7.61 6.03 -25.09
N ARG A 488 8.50 5.87 -26.07
CA ARG A 488 8.33 4.97 -27.22
C ARG A 488 9.42 3.91 -27.19
N PRO A 489 9.24 2.82 -26.41
CA PRO A 489 10.21 1.74 -26.44
C PRO A 489 10.20 1.06 -27.80
N CYS A 490 11.38 0.99 -28.41
CA CYS A 490 11.65 0.15 -29.58
C CYS A 490 12.69 -0.89 -29.17
N ARG A 491 12.39 -2.16 -29.33
CA ARG A 491 13.29 -3.27 -29.02
C ARG A 491 13.48 -4.13 -30.27
N CYS A 492 14.71 -4.28 -30.67
CA CYS A 492 15.12 -5.16 -31.76
C CYS A 492 15.64 -6.48 -31.22
#